data_fc94d8b36661e57fa56de3f2ae767cbc
#
_entry.id   fc94d8b36661e57fa56de3f2ae767cbc
#
_cell.length_a   1.000
_cell.length_b   1.000
_cell.length_c   1.000
_cell.angle_alpha   90.00
_cell.angle_beta   90.00
_cell.angle_gamma   90.00
#
_symmetry.space_group_name_H-M   'P 1'
#
loop_
_entity.id
_entity.type
_entity.pdbx_description
1 polymer ?
#
loop_
_entity_poly.entity_id
_entity_poly.type
_entity_poly.pdbx_seq_one_letter_code
_entity_poly.pdbx_strand_id
1 'polypeptide(L)'
;MTLSLNNLTFIIVTFKSDHVIHECIESLPKESSIIIIENSNDLKLKEKLETKNSKIKVIVQENKGMGAANNIGIKLCKTDYAFVINPDVKFYKNTIDELITLSSKHNDYAILAPLSDDIQYPNYKIKNKKLQNNDLEFLSVDSVDGYAMLINKNKFQDNFFFDENFFLYLENDDLCLRKKKENNEIYISKKAKINHLGGKSHSPMHEREVEFSRNWHWMWSKFYFNKKHFGYLRALLTSVPTLATSMIKFFYYLVTFNKFKKKIYMMRFLGLSNSILGKKSWYRPQV
;
A
#
# COMPACT_ATOMS: atom_id res chain seq x y z
N MET A 1 -1.46 25.22 1.52
CA MET A 1 -1.82 25.25 2.97
C MET A 1 -0.88 24.34 3.72
N THR A 2 -0.59 24.64 5.00
CA THR A 2 0.25 23.81 5.86
C THR A 2 -0.59 22.66 6.40
N LEU A 3 0.01 21.47 6.59
CA LEU A 3 -0.65 20.32 7.19
C LEU A 3 -1.16 20.65 8.61
N SER A 4 -2.38 20.27 8.89
CA SER A 4 -3.02 20.33 10.21
C SER A 4 -4.05 19.21 10.32
N LEU A 5 -4.52 18.91 11.52
CA LEU A 5 -5.55 17.87 11.68
C LEU A 5 -6.87 18.25 10.97
N ASN A 6 -7.19 19.54 10.86
CA ASN A 6 -8.42 20.03 10.22
C ASN A 6 -8.41 19.88 8.67
N ASN A 7 -7.23 19.82 8.05
CA ASN A 7 -7.10 19.62 6.60
C ASN A 7 -6.52 18.24 6.22
N LEU A 8 -6.65 17.26 7.13
CA LEU A 8 -6.21 15.89 6.99
C LEU A 8 -7.39 14.93 7.10
N THR A 9 -7.48 13.98 6.17
CA THR A 9 -8.42 12.85 6.24
C THR A 9 -7.64 11.54 6.20
N PHE A 10 -7.91 10.64 7.14
CA PHE A 10 -7.38 9.28 7.13
C PHE A 10 -8.20 8.39 6.20
N ILE A 11 -7.53 7.61 5.37
CA ILE A 11 -8.15 6.67 4.43
C ILE A 11 -7.65 5.28 4.78
N ILE A 12 -8.57 4.38 5.12
CA ILE A 12 -8.26 3.01 5.54
C ILE A 12 -8.96 2.05 4.59
N VAL A 13 -8.18 1.17 3.96
CA VAL A 13 -8.74 0.08 3.14
C VAL A 13 -8.80 -1.19 3.96
N THR A 14 -10.00 -1.78 4.10
CA THR A 14 -10.23 -3.03 4.83
C THR A 14 -10.59 -4.17 3.89
N PHE A 15 -10.16 -5.37 4.24
CA PHE A 15 -10.56 -6.63 3.60
C PHE A 15 -10.52 -7.74 4.65
N LYS A 16 -11.70 -8.11 5.21
CA LYS A 16 -11.80 -9.06 6.32
C LYS A 16 -10.95 -8.64 7.54
N SER A 17 -10.98 -7.35 7.91
CA SER A 17 -10.05 -6.72 8.87
C SER A 17 -10.69 -6.38 10.21
N ASP A 18 -11.90 -6.87 10.54
CA ASP A 18 -12.62 -6.52 11.78
C ASP A 18 -11.76 -6.73 13.05
N HIS A 19 -10.90 -7.76 13.06
CA HIS A 19 -10.06 -8.12 14.20
C HIS A 19 -8.92 -7.13 14.50
N VAL A 20 -8.54 -6.23 13.58
CA VAL A 20 -7.41 -5.27 13.76
C VAL A 20 -7.81 -3.80 13.59
N ILE A 21 -8.86 -3.50 12.82
CA ILE A 21 -9.23 -2.12 12.47
C ILE A 21 -9.51 -1.26 13.70
N HIS A 22 -10.05 -1.82 14.78
CA HIS A 22 -10.41 -1.07 15.98
C HIS A 22 -9.18 -0.45 16.66
N GLU A 23 -8.09 -1.21 16.80
CA GLU A 23 -6.85 -0.72 17.39
C GLU A 23 -6.19 0.34 16.52
N CYS A 24 -6.29 0.22 15.19
CA CYS A 24 -5.83 1.25 14.26
C CYS A 24 -6.60 2.56 14.50
N ILE A 25 -7.93 2.52 14.49
CA ILE A 25 -8.78 3.71 14.70
C ILE A 25 -8.52 4.34 16.06
N GLU A 26 -8.43 3.54 17.13
CA GLU A 26 -8.19 4.03 18.50
C GLU A 26 -6.81 4.68 18.67
N SER A 27 -5.84 4.35 17.82
CA SER A 27 -4.51 4.98 17.80
C SER A 27 -4.49 6.34 17.10
N LEU A 28 -5.54 6.71 16.36
CA LEU A 28 -5.65 8.01 15.68
C LEU A 28 -6.14 9.11 16.64
N PRO A 29 -5.84 10.40 16.36
CA PRO A 29 -6.42 11.50 17.14
C PRO A 29 -7.96 11.45 17.12
N LYS A 30 -8.61 11.68 18.25
CA LYS A 30 -10.08 11.58 18.42
C LYS A 30 -10.88 12.44 17.44
N GLU A 31 -10.30 13.57 17.02
CA GLU A 31 -10.94 14.51 16.12
C GLU A 31 -10.75 14.20 14.63
N SER A 32 -10.11 13.07 14.31
CA SER A 32 -9.79 12.68 12.94
C SER A 32 -11.01 12.45 12.07
N SER A 33 -11.00 12.99 10.85
CA SER A 33 -11.90 12.58 9.78
C SER A 33 -11.40 11.28 9.15
N ILE A 34 -12.24 10.25 9.10
CA ILE A 34 -11.86 8.91 8.64
C ILE A 34 -12.80 8.42 7.54
N ILE A 35 -12.24 8.02 6.40
CA ILE A 35 -12.94 7.33 5.33
C ILE A 35 -12.41 5.90 5.26
N ILE A 36 -13.30 4.93 5.39
CA ILE A 36 -12.96 3.51 5.29
C ILE A 36 -13.56 2.94 4.02
N ILE A 37 -12.73 2.28 3.21
CA ILE A 37 -13.16 1.56 2.03
C ILE A 37 -13.14 0.06 2.35
N GLU A 38 -14.31 -0.49 2.55
CA GLU A 38 -14.49 -1.89 2.91
C GLU A 38 -14.64 -2.74 1.63
N ASN A 39 -13.61 -3.55 1.34
CA ASN A 39 -13.45 -4.30 0.09
C ASN A 39 -13.98 -5.76 0.15
N SER A 40 -14.71 -6.15 1.20
CA SER A 40 -15.23 -7.53 1.35
C SER A 40 -16.75 -7.62 1.47
N ASN A 41 -17.47 -6.55 1.11
CA ASN A 41 -18.92 -6.42 1.22
C ASN A 41 -19.47 -6.64 2.64
N ASP A 42 -18.70 -6.24 3.67
CA ASP A 42 -19.09 -6.39 5.08
C ASP A 42 -19.93 -5.20 5.58
N LEU A 43 -21.26 -5.33 5.41
CA LEU A 43 -22.21 -4.33 5.90
C LEU A 43 -22.28 -4.29 7.44
N LYS A 44 -21.98 -5.40 8.13
CA LYS A 44 -21.97 -5.43 9.61
C LYS A 44 -20.81 -4.61 10.16
N LEU A 45 -19.63 -4.71 9.55
CA LEU A 45 -18.49 -3.89 9.92
C LEU A 45 -18.78 -2.40 9.71
N LYS A 46 -19.43 -2.05 8.58
CA LYS A 46 -19.87 -0.68 8.33
C LYS A 46 -20.75 -0.15 9.46
N GLU A 47 -21.85 -0.85 9.78
CA GLU A 47 -22.79 -0.43 10.83
C GLU A 47 -22.08 -0.28 12.18
N LYS A 48 -21.25 -1.24 12.56
CA LYS A 48 -20.46 -1.23 13.80
C LYS A 48 -19.56 -0.03 13.93
N LEU A 49 -18.87 0.39 12.84
CA LEU A 49 -17.92 1.48 12.86
C LEU A 49 -18.59 2.85 12.82
N GLU A 50 -19.61 3.05 11.97
CA GLU A 50 -20.34 4.32 11.85
C GLU A 50 -21.18 4.63 13.10
N THR A 51 -21.71 3.62 13.78
CA THR A 51 -22.43 3.79 15.06
C THR A 51 -21.51 4.24 16.20
N LYS A 52 -20.27 3.73 16.23
CA LYS A 52 -19.30 4.09 17.25
C LYS A 52 -18.76 5.54 17.14
N ASN A 53 -18.63 6.05 15.92
CA ASN A 53 -18.04 7.37 15.69
C ASN A 53 -18.61 8.03 14.43
N SER A 54 -19.33 9.12 14.59
CA SER A 54 -19.95 9.88 13.49
C SER A 54 -18.95 10.53 12.52
N LYS A 55 -17.67 10.59 12.85
CA LYS A 55 -16.59 11.07 11.97
C LYS A 55 -16.05 9.99 11.04
N ILE A 56 -16.47 8.73 11.22
CA ILE A 56 -16.15 7.61 10.34
C ILE A 56 -17.21 7.49 9.26
N LYS A 57 -16.76 7.47 8.00
CA LYS A 57 -17.58 7.15 6.85
C LYS A 57 -17.10 5.87 6.21
N VAL A 58 -17.95 4.85 6.10
CA VAL A 58 -17.60 3.56 5.48
C VAL A 58 -18.28 3.39 4.14
N ILE A 59 -17.49 3.14 3.11
CA ILE A 59 -17.95 2.78 1.76
C ILE A 59 -17.71 1.29 1.55
N VAL A 60 -18.77 0.54 1.38
CA VAL A 60 -18.71 -0.90 1.12
C VAL A 60 -18.70 -1.15 -0.39
N GLN A 61 -17.81 -2.00 -0.85
CA GLN A 61 -17.68 -2.36 -2.27
C GLN A 61 -17.07 -3.76 -2.46
N GLU A 62 -17.14 -4.24 -3.70
CA GLU A 62 -16.37 -5.40 -4.14
C GLU A 62 -14.86 -5.09 -4.17
N ASN A 63 -14.04 -6.12 -3.97
CA ASN A 63 -12.60 -5.99 -3.97
C ASN A 63 -12.03 -5.64 -5.35
N LYS A 64 -11.73 -4.38 -5.55
CA LYS A 64 -11.09 -3.84 -6.76
C LYS A 64 -9.56 -3.70 -6.66
N GLY A 65 -9.01 -4.08 -5.52
CA GLY A 65 -7.58 -3.94 -5.20
C GLY A 65 -7.27 -2.74 -4.31
N MET A 66 -6.05 -2.71 -3.79
CA MET A 66 -5.63 -1.72 -2.80
C MET A 66 -5.57 -0.31 -3.40
N GLY A 67 -4.91 -0.14 -4.55
CA GLY A 67 -4.76 1.16 -5.20
C GLY A 67 -6.11 1.76 -5.62
N ALA A 68 -7.01 0.95 -6.20
CA ALA A 68 -8.34 1.41 -6.60
C ALA A 68 -9.19 1.83 -5.40
N ALA A 69 -9.13 1.08 -4.29
CA ALA A 69 -9.83 1.44 -3.06
C ALA A 69 -9.29 2.73 -2.44
N ASN A 70 -7.97 2.89 -2.37
CA ASN A 70 -7.35 4.13 -1.93
C ASN A 70 -7.78 5.32 -2.80
N ASN A 71 -7.84 5.17 -4.11
CA ASN A 71 -8.31 6.23 -5.02
C ASN A 71 -9.74 6.68 -4.71
N ILE A 72 -10.64 5.74 -4.39
CA ILE A 72 -12.01 6.08 -3.98
C ILE A 72 -11.99 6.93 -2.72
N GLY A 73 -11.22 6.51 -1.70
CA GLY A 73 -11.08 7.26 -0.46
C GLY A 73 -10.49 8.67 -0.69
N ILE A 74 -9.44 8.78 -1.51
CA ILE A 74 -8.79 10.07 -1.83
C ILE A 74 -9.75 11.00 -2.60
N LYS A 75 -10.53 10.47 -3.55
CA LYS A 75 -11.52 11.25 -4.30
C LYS A 75 -12.66 11.78 -3.41
N LEU A 76 -13.07 11.01 -2.40
CA LEU A 76 -14.08 11.42 -1.42
C LEU A 76 -13.53 12.37 -0.34
N CYS A 77 -12.23 12.41 -0.16
CA CYS A 77 -11.54 13.26 0.78
C CYS A 77 -11.60 14.73 0.33
N LYS A 78 -12.26 15.58 1.12
CA LYS A 78 -12.43 17.03 0.83
C LYS A 78 -11.23 17.86 1.30
N THR A 79 -10.34 17.29 2.11
CA THR A 79 -9.15 17.96 2.66
C THR A 79 -7.99 17.95 1.68
N ASP A 80 -7.01 18.85 1.89
CA ASP A 80 -5.81 18.95 1.06
C ASP A 80 -4.87 17.75 1.21
N TYR A 81 -4.92 17.12 2.38
CA TYR A 81 -4.07 15.98 2.72
C TYR A 81 -4.91 14.72 2.94
N ALA A 82 -4.46 13.63 2.35
CA ALA A 82 -5.02 12.30 2.52
C ALA A 82 -3.98 11.37 3.11
N PHE A 83 -4.26 10.77 4.28
CA PHE A 83 -3.36 9.81 4.89
C PHE A 83 -3.87 8.39 4.66
N VAL A 84 -3.30 7.74 3.67
CA VAL A 84 -3.56 6.32 3.38
C VAL A 84 -2.85 5.47 4.41
N ILE A 85 -3.60 4.61 5.11
CA ILE A 85 -3.07 3.69 6.13
C ILE A 85 -3.71 2.30 6.04
N ASN A 86 -2.95 1.27 6.36
CA ASN A 86 -3.49 -0.08 6.49
C ASN A 86 -4.19 -0.28 7.84
N PRO A 87 -5.17 -1.19 7.95
CA PRO A 87 -5.93 -1.42 9.17
C PRO A 87 -5.14 -2.06 10.31
N ASP A 88 -3.92 -2.56 10.04
CA ASP A 88 -2.98 -3.16 11.00
C ASP A 88 -1.82 -2.24 11.38
N VAL A 89 -1.97 -0.92 11.15
CA VAL A 89 -1.03 0.12 11.58
C VAL A 89 -1.51 0.75 12.87
N LYS A 90 -0.58 0.94 13.82
CA LYS A 90 -0.80 1.69 15.07
C LYS A 90 0.10 2.91 15.12
N PHE A 91 -0.50 4.05 15.46
CA PHE A 91 0.22 5.31 15.66
C PHE A 91 0.66 5.46 17.11
N TYR A 92 1.87 5.97 17.32
CA TYR A 92 2.27 6.46 18.64
C TYR A 92 1.65 7.83 18.90
N LYS A 93 1.53 8.19 20.18
CA LYS A 93 0.82 9.40 20.64
C LYS A 93 1.25 10.69 19.93
N ASN A 94 2.54 10.83 19.62
CA ASN A 94 3.12 12.03 19.02
C ASN A 94 3.30 11.93 17.49
N THR A 95 2.93 10.81 16.84
CA THR A 95 3.23 10.58 15.42
C THR A 95 2.65 11.68 14.53
N ILE A 96 1.39 12.07 14.74
CA ILE A 96 0.74 13.07 13.91
C ILE A 96 1.31 14.46 14.15
N ASP A 97 1.60 14.82 15.39
CA ASP A 97 2.19 16.11 15.74
C ASP A 97 3.60 16.28 15.13
N GLU A 98 4.39 15.22 15.12
CA GLU A 98 5.71 15.20 14.47
C GLU A 98 5.61 15.34 12.94
N LEU A 99 4.61 14.72 12.30
CA LEU A 99 4.37 14.92 10.86
C LEU A 99 3.91 16.33 10.54
N ILE A 100 3.03 16.91 11.35
CA ILE A 100 2.57 18.31 11.21
C ILE A 100 3.76 19.26 11.39
N THR A 101 4.58 19.05 12.41
CA THR A 101 5.78 19.86 12.69
C THR A 101 6.76 19.79 11.52
N LEU A 102 7.04 18.60 10.99
CA LEU A 102 7.94 18.45 9.85
C LEU A 102 7.36 19.12 8.59
N SER A 103 6.07 18.93 8.32
CA SER A 103 5.38 19.52 7.17
C SER A 103 5.35 21.06 7.22
N SER A 104 5.33 21.66 8.40
CA SER A 104 5.39 23.13 8.55
C SER A 104 6.73 23.73 8.15
N LYS A 105 7.81 22.95 8.31
CA LYS A 105 9.19 23.35 7.93
C LYS A 105 9.52 23.01 6.48
N HIS A 106 8.98 21.89 5.97
CA HIS A 106 9.26 21.32 4.66
C HIS A 106 7.94 20.94 3.98
N ASN A 107 7.48 21.75 3.03
CA ASN A 107 6.17 21.58 2.36
C ASN A 107 6.28 21.23 0.87
N ASP A 108 7.48 20.95 0.39
CA ASP A 108 7.78 20.62 -1.01
C ASP A 108 7.51 19.16 -1.40
N TYR A 109 7.18 18.32 -0.44
CA TYR A 109 6.91 16.89 -0.66
C TYR A 109 5.55 16.60 -1.32
N ALA A 110 5.51 15.57 -2.16
CA ALA A 110 4.26 14.95 -2.61
C ALA A 110 3.77 13.88 -1.62
N ILE A 111 4.70 13.19 -0.97
CA ILE A 111 4.42 12.12 -0.01
C ILE A 111 5.33 12.29 1.20
N LEU A 112 4.73 12.22 2.39
CA LEU A 112 5.42 12.16 3.67
C LEU A 112 4.98 10.89 4.39
N ALA A 113 5.91 10.14 4.99
CA ALA A 113 5.56 8.94 5.74
C ALA A 113 6.24 8.92 7.12
N PRO A 114 5.60 8.33 8.12
CA PRO A 114 6.26 8.03 9.39
C PRO A 114 7.23 6.86 9.21
N LEU A 115 8.21 6.73 10.07
CA LEU A 115 9.14 5.61 10.09
C LEU A 115 8.54 4.43 10.86
N SER A 116 8.61 3.23 10.27
CA SER A 116 8.31 1.99 11.01
C SER A 116 9.29 1.80 12.18
N ASP A 117 8.78 1.29 13.29
CA ASP A 117 9.60 0.88 14.43
C ASP A 117 10.32 -0.46 14.19
N ASP A 118 9.96 -1.19 13.13
CA ASP A 118 10.69 -2.39 12.71
C ASP A 118 12.00 -2.02 12.02
N ILE A 119 13.10 -2.15 12.77
CA ILE A 119 14.46 -1.84 12.29
C ILE A 119 14.93 -2.82 11.21
N GLN A 120 14.43 -4.05 11.20
CA GLN A 120 14.86 -5.08 10.25
C GLN A 120 14.23 -4.87 8.87
N TYR A 121 13.03 -4.29 8.84
CA TYR A 121 12.25 -4.05 7.62
C TYR A 121 11.85 -2.58 7.51
N PRO A 122 12.78 -1.69 7.12
CA PRO A 122 12.48 -0.28 6.96
C PRO A 122 11.42 -0.08 5.86
N ASN A 123 10.45 0.78 6.13
CA ASN A 123 9.30 1.04 5.24
C ASN A 123 9.61 2.02 4.09
N TYR A 124 10.86 2.06 3.66
CA TYR A 124 11.29 2.93 2.56
C TYR A 124 12.44 2.31 1.75
N LYS A 125 12.65 2.83 0.55
CA LYS A 125 13.74 2.42 -0.34
C LYS A 125 14.57 3.64 -0.74
N ILE A 126 15.90 3.48 -0.73
CA ILE A 126 16.88 4.46 -1.21
C ILE A 126 17.82 3.73 -2.16
N LYS A 127 17.87 4.17 -3.43
CA LYS A 127 18.74 3.58 -4.46
C LYS A 127 20.18 4.06 -4.33
N ASN A 128 20.36 5.35 -4.04
CA ASN A 128 21.68 5.95 -3.95
C ASN A 128 21.91 6.56 -2.56
N LYS A 129 22.49 5.76 -1.66
CA LYS A 129 22.80 6.20 -0.29
C LYS A 129 23.78 7.39 -0.21
N LYS A 130 24.58 7.65 -1.26
CA LYS A 130 25.52 8.78 -1.28
C LYS A 130 24.82 10.14 -1.44
N LEU A 131 23.58 10.16 -1.95
CA LEU A 131 22.76 11.37 -2.10
C LEU A 131 21.80 11.58 -0.92
N GLN A 132 21.95 10.80 0.12
CA GLN A 132 21.11 10.90 1.32
C GLN A 132 21.42 12.22 2.05
N ASN A 133 20.41 13.05 2.29
CA ASN A 133 20.57 14.19 3.17
C ASN A 133 20.83 13.70 4.60
N ASN A 134 21.79 14.34 5.27
CA ASN A 134 22.10 14.04 6.68
C ASN A 134 21.19 14.83 7.65
N ASP A 135 20.01 15.23 7.22
CA ASP A 135 19.06 15.91 8.08
C ASP A 135 18.66 15.00 9.26
N LEU A 136 18.60 15.59 10.44
CA LEU A 136 18.27 14.86 11.68
C LEU A 136 16.78 14.54 11.79
N GLU A 137 15.91 15.29 11.08
CA GLU A 137 14.46 15.21 11.21
C GLU A 137 13.83 14.27 10.17
N PHE A 138 14.38 14.20 8.94
CA PHE A 138 13.79 13.40 7.85
C PHE A 138 14.84 12.78 6.91
N LEU A 139 14.37 11.87 6.04
CA LEU A 139 15.11 11.32 4.91
C LEU A 139 14.37 11.61 3.61
N SER A 140 15.08 12.11 2.57
CA SER A 140 14.57 12.03 1.21
C SER A 140 14.78 10.61 0.67
N VAL A 141 13.72 9.99 0.15
CA VAL A 141 13.70 8.58 -0.25
C VAL A 141 13.16 8.42 -1.67
N ASP A 142 13.42 7.27 -2.30
CA ASP A 142 12.87 6.96 -3.64
C ASP A 142 11.43 6.44 -3.57
N SER A 143 11.10 5.68 -2.55
CA SER A 143 9.73 5.20 -2.31
C SER A 143 9.51 4.86 -0.83
N VAL A 144 8.23 4.83 -0.45
CA VAL A 144 7.75 4.39 0.85
C VAL A 144 6.75 3.26 0.66
N ASP A 145 6.61 2.41 1.69
CA ASP A 145 5.63 1.34 1.66
C ASP A 145 4.20 1.88 1.78
N GLY A 146 3.26 1.20 1.10
CA GLY A 146 1.88 1.66 0.93
C GLY A 146 1.01 1.63 2.19
N TYR A 147 1.52 1.11 3.31
CA TYR A 147 0.72 0.96 4.53
C TYR A 147 0.63 2.21 5.41
N ALA A 148 1.43 3.25 5.14
CA ALA A 148 1.31 4.56 5.82
C ALA A 148 1.90 5.67 4.93
N MET A 149 1.05 6.32 4.12
CA MET A 149 1.45 7.36 3.16
C MET A 149 0.58 8.60 3.33
N LEU A 150 1.14 9.68 3.84
CA LEU A 150 0.51 11.01 3.84
C LEU A 150 0.72 11.66 2.47
N ILE A 151 -0.35 11.83 1.73
CA ILE A 151 -0.36 12.38 0.37
C ILE A 151 -0.75 13.86 0.42
N ASN A 152 0.10 14.74 -0.10
CA ASN A 152 -0.21 16.13 -0.37
C ASN A 152 -0.91 16.23 -1.73
N LYS A 153 -2.25 16.31 -1.73
CA LYS A 153 -3.06 16.29 -2.95
C LYS A 153 -2.73 17.45 -3.90
N ASN A 154 -2.27 18.58 -3.39
CA ASN A 154 -1.89 19.75 -4.20
C ASN A 154 -0.69 19.49 -5.13
N LYS A 155 0.07 18.41 -4.92
CA LYS A 155 1.14 17.95 -5.79
C LYS A 155 0.68 17.00 -6.90
N PHE A 156 -0.63 16.75 -7.03
CA PHE A 156 -1.24 15.84 -8.00
C PHE A 156 -2.21 16.61 -8.91
N GLN A 157 -1.67 17.33 -9.87
CA GLN A 157 -2.44 18.24 -10.76
C GLN A 157 -3.47 17.50 -11.61
N ASP A 158 -3.17 16.26 -12.01
CA ASP A 158 -4.04 15.41 -12.83
C ASP A 158 -5.03 14.57 -12.00
N ASN A 159 -4.99 14.68 -10.66
CA ASN A 159 -5.73 13.83 -9.73
C ASN A 159 -5.52 12.33 -9.95
N PHE A 160 -4.38 11.95 -10.55
CA PHE A 160 -4.00 10.56 -10.77
C PHE A 160 -3.09 10.07 -9.64
N PHE A 161 -3.67 9.36 -8.68
CA PHE A 161 -2.93 8.84 -7.53
C PHE A 161 -2.39 7.43 -7.82
N PHE A 162 -3.12 6.38 -7.52
CA PHE A 162 -2.70 5.01 -7.76
C PHE A 162 -3.14 4.51 -9.14
N ASP A 163 -2.29 3.77 -9.83
CA ASP A 163 -2.66 3.07 -11.07
C ASP A 163 -3.52 1.84 -10.74
N GLU A 164 -4.81 1.89 -11.10
CA GLU A 164 -5.80 0.86 -10.77
C GLU A 164 -5.60 -0.47 -11.52
N ASN A 165 -4.65 -0.53 -12.47
CA ASN A 165 -4.24 -1.81 -13.07
C ASN A 165 -3.50 -2.69 -12.06
N PHE A 166 -2.82 -2.11 -11.08
CA PHE A 166 -2.28 -2.87 -9.94
C PHE A 166 -3.42 -3.23 -8.99
N PHE A 167 -3.72 -4.51 -8.89
CA PHE A 167 -4.66 -4.97 -7.86
C PHE A 167 -3.99 -5.00 -6.48
N LEU A 168 -2.75 -5.48 -6.43
CA LEU A 168 -1.95 -5.59 -5.21
C LEU A 168 -0.46 -5.57 -5.56
N TYR A 169 0.35 -4.89 -4.74
CA TYR A 169 1.79 -4.70 -4.84
C TYR A 169 2.26 -3.76 -5.96
N LEU A 170 3.25 -2.98 -5.62
CA LEU A 170 3.95 -2.01 -6.46
C LEU A 170 3.11 -0.81 -6.92
N GLU A 171 1.86 -0.68 -6.50
CA GLU A 171 1.05 0.52 -6.71
C GLU A 171 1.65 1.75 -5.99
N ASN A 172 2.21 1.55 -4.79
CA ASN A 172 2.93 2.57 -4.03
C ASN A 172 4.28 2.93 -4.68
N ASP A 173 5.05 1.92 -5.13
CA ASP A 173 6.31 2.13 -5.85
C ASP A 173 6.08 2.86 -7.18
N ASP A 174 5.00 2.54 -7.90
CA ASP A 174 4.58 3.23 -9.13
C ASP A 174 4.27 4.70 -8.87
N LEU A 175 3.47 4.96 -7.84
CA LEU A 175 3.12 6.32 -7.42
C LEU A 175 4.36 7.12 -7.06
N CYS A 176 5.21 6.58 -6.20
CA CYS A 176 6.46 7.21 -5.78
C CYS A 176 7.37 7.50 -6.98
N LEU A 177 7.58 6.52 -7.87
CA LEU A 177 8.45 6.71 -9.03
C LEU A 177 7.92 7.75 -10.01
N ARG A 178 6.59 7.84 -10.21
CA ARG A 178 5.99 8.90 -11.03
C ARG A 178 6.26 10.27 -10.42
N LYS A 179 6.03 10.44 -9.11
CA LYS A 179 6.25 11.71 -8.43
C LYS A 179 7.72 12.12 -8.41
N LYS A 180 8.65 11.19 -8.23
CA LYS A 180 10.09 11.49 -8.37
C LYS A 180 10.48 11.92 -9.79
N LYS A 181 9.88 11.34 -10.84
CA LYS A 181 10.08 11.78 -12.24
C LYS A 181 9.54 13.19 -12.51
N GLU A 182 8.55 13.62 -11.75
CA GLU A 182 8.00 14.99 -11.78
C GLU A 182 8.76 15.96 -10.86
N ASN A 183 9.95 15.57 -10.34
CA ASN A 183 10.78 16.33 -9.41
C ASN A 183 10.09 16.66 -8.08
N ASN A 184 9.12 15.85 -7.65
CA ASN A 184 8.55 15.98 -6.32
C ASN A 184 9.35 15.18 -5.30
N GLU A 185 9.39 15.68 -4.06
CA GLU A 185 10.06 15.00 -2.97
C GLU A 185 9.16 13.99 -2.24
N ILE A 186 9.80 12.95 -1.69
CA ILE A 186 9.19 11.94 -0.83
C ILE A 186 10.02 11.87 0.43
N TYR A 187 9.39 12.09 1.58
CA TYR A 187 10.07 12.15 2.86
C TYR A 187 9.64 11.04 3.82
N ILE A 188 10.60 10.56 4.61
CA ILE A 188 10.36 9.77 5.83
C ILE A 188 10.70 10.65 7.03
N SER A 189 9.76 10.85 7.93
CA SER A 189 10.04 11.48 9.23
C SER A 189 10.77 10.50 10.14
N LYS A 190 11.94 10.88 10.66
CA LYS A 190 12.69 10.06 11.63
C LYS A 190 12.07 10.07 13.03
N LYS A 191 11.32 11.12 13.36
CA LYS A 191 10.70 11.33 14.67
C LYS A 191 9.30 10.73 14.76
N ALA A 192 8.48 10.87 13.71
CA ALA A 192 7.16 10.25 13.64
C ALA A 192 7.31 8.74 13.48
N LYS A 193 6.81 7.97 14.43
CA LYS A 193 6.93 6.52 14.46
C LYS A 193 5.57 5.84 14.35
N ILE A 194 5.55 4.66 13.74
CA ILE A 194 4.38 3.76 13.72
C ILE A 194 4.82 2.33 13.99
N ASN A 195 3.92 1.54 14.54
CA ASN A 195 4.02 0.10 14.58
C ASN A 195 3.14 -0.51 13.49
N HIS A 196 3.69 -1.43 12.70
CA HIS A 196 2.96 -2.17 11.68
C HIS A 196 3.02 -3.66 12.00
N LEU A 197 1.87 -4.26 12.31
CA LEU A 197 1.79 -5.66 12.75
C LEU A 197 2.18 -6.68 11.64
N GLY A 198 2.35 -6.23 10.41
CA GLY A 198 2.83 -6.98 9.26
C GLY A 198 2.02 -8.24 8.93
N GLY A 199 1.31 -8.21 7.80
CA GLY A 199 0.56 -9.37 7.31
C GLY A 199 -0.70 -9.75 8.09
N LYS A 200 -1.10 -8.98 9.10
CA LYS A 200 -2.29 -9.23 9.94
C LYS A 200 -3.53 -8.46 9.49
N SER A 201 -3.48 -7.78 8.37
CA SER A 201 -4.58 -6.98 7.83
C SER A 201 -5.82 -7.78 7.42
N HIS A 202 -5.75 -9.12 7.37
CA HIS A 202 -6.86 -10.01 7.03
C HIS A 202 -6.98 -11.16 8.05
N SER A 203 -8.18 -11.75 8.16
CA SER A 203 -8.44 -12.86 9.08
C SER A 203 -7.57 -14.08 8.76
N PRO A 204 -6.96 -14.75 9.76
CA PRO A 204 -6.17 -15.98 9.58
C PRO A 204 -6.91 -17.11 8.86
N MET A 205 -8.25 -17.14 8.96
CA MET A 205 -9.10 -18.15 8.30
C MET A 205 -8.95 -18.13 6.77
N HIS A 206 -8.61 -16.98 6.18
CA HIS A 206 -8.48 -16.79 4.73
C HIS A 206 -7.02 -16.82 4.24
N GLU A 207 -6.05 -17.12 5.13
CA GLU A 207 -4.62 -16.95 4.84
C GLU A 207 -4.16 -17.72 3.60
N ARG A 208 -4.65 -18.95 3.37
CA ARG A 208 -4.24 -19.74 2.19
C ARG A 208 -4.64 -19.09 0.87
N GLU A 209 -5.89 -18.63 0.76
CA GLU A 209 -6.39 -18.01 -0.47
C GLU A 209 -5.75 -16.64 -0.69
N VAL A 210 -5.56 -15.88 0.39
CA VAL A 210 -4.84 -14.62 0.36
C VAL A 210 -3.37 -14.84 -0.06
N GLU A 211 -2.69 -15.88 0.44
CA GLU A 211 -1.31 -16.21 0.05
C GLU A 211 -1.22 -16.62 -1.43
N PHE A 212 -2.18 -17.36 -1.99
CA PHE A 212 -2.23 -17.65 -3.42
C PHE A 212 -2.43 -16.36 -4.23
N SER A 213 -3.32 -15.49 -3.81
CA SER A 213 -3.55 -14.19 -4.43
C SER A 213 -2.31 -13.30 -4.38
N ARG A 214 -1.63 -13.23 -3.23
CA ARG A 214 -0.36 -12.50 -3.05
C ARG A 214 0.70 -12.95 -4.03
N ASN A 215 0.91 -14.26 -4.17
CA ASN A 215 1.92 -14.81 -5.07
C ASN A 215 1.60 -14.55 -6.55
N TRP A 216 0.32 -14.63 -6.94
CA TRP A 216 -0.13 -14.33 -8.28
C TRP A 216 0.10 -12.84 -8.62
N HIS A 217 -0.39 -11.95 -7.75
CA HIS A 217 -0.31 -10.50 -7.96
C HIS A 217 1.11 -9.97 -7.88
N TRP A 218 1.95 -10.47 -6.96
CA TRP A 218 3.36 -10.09 -6.90
C TRP A 218 4.05 -10.28 -8.23
N MET A 219 3.84 -11.43 -8.86
CA MET A 219 4.48 -11.76 -10.14
C MET A 219 3.90 -10.96 -11.30
N TRP A 220 2.58 -10.76 -11.31
CA TRP A 220 1.91 -9.94 -12.30
C TRP A 220 2.36 -8.48 -12.23
N SER A 221 2.29 -7.90 -11.05
CA SER A 221 2.63 -6.50 -10.78
C SER A 221 4.09 -6.20 -11.05
N LYS A 222 5.02 -7.12 -10.72
CA LYS A 222 6.45 -6.96 -10.99
C LYS A 222 6.74 -6.82 -12.48
N PHE A 223 6.12 -7.63 -13.33
CA PHE A 223 6.28 -7.49 -14.78
C PHE A 223 5.65 -6.22 -15.30
N TYR A 224 4.40 -5.93 -14.89
CA TYR A 224 3.68 -4.74 -15.31
C TYR A 224 4.42 -3.44 -14.93
N PHE A 225 4.93 -3.34 -13.70
CA PHE A 225 5.76 -2.23 -13.24
C PHE A 225 7.00 -2.03 -14.13
N ASN A 226 7.76 -3.11 -14.36
CA ASN A 226 8.96 -3.03 -15.19
C ASN A 226 8.63 -2.64 -16.64
N LYS A 227 7.56 -3.21 -17.22
CA LYS A 227 7.08 -2.86 -18.55
C LYS A 227 6.70 -1.38 -18.64
N LYS A 228 5.96 -0.88 -17.66
CA LYS A 228 5.47 0.51 -17.60
C LYS A 228 6.62 1.52 -17.52
N HIS A 229 7.61 1.25 -16.68
CA HIS A 229 8.67 2.21 -16.37
C HIS A 229 9.94 2.06 -17.18
N PHE A 230 10.25 0.85 -17.67
CA PHE A 230 11.53 0.52 -18.30
C PHE A 230 11.40 -0.20 -19.67
N GLY A 231 10.17 -0.38 -20.15
CA GLY A 231 9.87 -0.98 -21.43
C GLY A 231 9.72 -2.52 -21.40
N TYR A 232 9.04 -3.03 -22.43
CA TYR A 232 8.66 -4.45 -22.52
C TYR A 232 9.87 -5.40 -22.57
N LEU A 233 10.88 -5.09 -23.38
CA LEU A 233 12.05 -5.97 -23.56
C LEU A 233 12.81 -6.16 -22.24
N ARG A 234 13.06 -5.06 -21.51
CA ARG A 234 13.73 -5.12 -20.20
C ARG A 234 12.88 -5.90 -19.18
N ALA A 235 11.56 -5.68 -19.16
CA ALA A 235 10.66 -6.43 -18.30
C ALA A 235 10.72 -7.93 -18.61
N LEU A 236 10.73 -8.31 -19.90
CA LEU A 236 10.81 -9.69 -20.31
C LEU A 236 12.14 -10.34 -19.88
N LEU A 237 13.28 -9.71 -20.19
CA LEU A 237 14.61 -10.23 -19.86
C LEU A 237 14.78 -10.44 -18.35
N THR A 238 14.31 -9.53 -17.53
CA THR A 238 14.38 -9.63 -16.06
C THR A 238 13.41 -10.66 -15.47
N SER A 239 12.38 -11.06 -16.24
CA SER A 239 11.34 -11.98 -15.77
C SER A 239 11.58 -13.44 -16.17
N VAL A 240 12.34 -13.70 -17.25
CA VAL A 240 12.63 -15.06 -17.74
C VAL A 240 13.23 -15.97 -16.65
N PRO A 241 14.26 -15.56 -15.87
CA PRO A 241 14.79 -16.41 -14.81
C PRO A 241 13.76 -16.75 -13.73
N THR A 242 12.88 -15.80 -13.42
CA THR A 242 11.82 -15.99 -12.42
C THR A 242 10.73 -16.93 -12.94
N LEU A 243 10.41 -16.86 -14.23
CA LEU A 243 9.46 -17.77 -14.89
C LEU A 243 10.00 -19.21 -14.87
N ALA A 244 11.25 -19.40 -15.30
CA ALA A 244 11.92 -20.70 -15.29
C ALA A 244 11.98 -21.29 -13.87
N THR A 245 12.39 -20.50 -12.89
CA THR A 245 12.44 -20.92 -11.47
C THR A 245 11.05 -21.34 -10.95
N SER A 246 10.00 -20.61 -11.33
CA SER A 246 8.62 -20.94 -10.93
C SER A 246 8.17 -22.27 -11.53
N MET A 247 8.50 -22.54 -12.79
CA MET A 247 8.24 -23.81 -13.44
C MET A 247 9.01 -24.97 -12.79
N ILE A 248 10.32 -24.84 -12.60
CA ILE A 248 11.15 -25.86 -11.97
C ILE A 248 10.59 -26.21 -10.58
N LYS A 249 10.31 -25.22 -9.75
CA LYS A 249 9.75 -25.44 -8.42
C LYS A 249 8.34 -26.02 -8.44
N PHE A 250 7.52 -25.68 -9.44
CA PHE A 250 6.21 -26.29 -9.62
C PHE A 250 6.36 -27.81 -9.84
N PHE A 251 7.21 -28.23 -10.78
CA PHE A 251 7.45 -29.67 -11.05
C PHE A 251 8.10 -30.38 -9.85
N TYR A 252 9.06 -29.76 -9.18
CA TYR A 252 9.65 -30.30 -7.96
C TYR A 252 8.58 -30.58 -6.90
N TYR A 253 7.69 -29.63 -6.62
CA TYR A 253 6.62 -29.83 -5.63
C TYR A 253 5.47 -30.72 -6.14
N LEU A 254 5.35 -30.92 -7.42
CA LEU A 254 4.46 -31.92 -8.00
C LEU A 254 4.97 -33.35 -7.64
N VAL A 255 6.27 -33.60 -7.87
CA VAL A 255 6.92 -34.91 -7.59
C VAL A 255 7.01 -35.19 -6.07
N THR A 256 7.28 -34.16 -5.27
CA THR A 256 7.34 -34.30 -3.80
C THR A 256 5.98 -34.24 -3.11
N PHE A 257 4.88 -34.24 -3.87
CA PHE A 257 3.49 -34.23 -3.40
C PHE A 257 3.14 -33.08 -2.44
N ASN A 258 3.91 -31.99 -2.41
CA ASN A 258 3.61 -30.81 -1.60
C ASN A 258 2.55 -29.94 -2.28
N LYS A 259 1.27 -30.26 -2.02
CA LYS A 259 0.11 -29.61 -2.67
C LYS A 259 0.10 -28.08 -2.47
N PHE A 260 0.46 -27.58 -1.28
CA PHE A 260 0.44 -26.14 -0.98
C PHE A 260 1.51 -25.37 -1.77
N LYS A 261 2.78 -25.79 -1.67
CA LYS A 261 3.88 -25.15 -2.40
C LYS A 261 3.72 -25.29 -3.92
N LYS A 262 3.24 -26.44 -4.40
CA LYS A 262 2.89 -26.62 -5.82
C LYS A 262 1.91 -25.53 -6.27
N LYS A 263 0.82 -25.29 -5.53
CA LYS A 263 -0.18 -24.25 -5.85
C LYS A 263 0.44 -22.86 -5.86
N ILE A 264 1.30 -22.52 -4.88
CA ILE A 264 2.02 -21.22 -4.84
C ILE A 264 2.82 -21.01 -6.13
N TYR A 265 3.64 -21.97 -6.55
CA TYR A 265 4.47 -21.80 -7.74
C TYR A 265 3.66 -21.81 -9.03
N MET A 266 2.54 -22.53 -9.08
CA MET A 266 1.56 -22.42 -10.15
C MET A 266 0.99 -20.99 -10.22
N MET A 267 0.61 -20.37 -9.09
CA MET A 267 0.11 -19.00 -9.05
C MET A 267 1.17 -18.00 -9.52
N ARG A 268 2.42 -18.17 -9.11
CA ARG A 268 3.54 -17.32 -9.56
C ARG A 268 3.74 -17.42 -11.06
N PHE A 269 3.75 -18.64 -11.61
CA PHE A 269 3.85 -18.87 -13.05
C PHE A 269 2.68 -18.19 -13.80
N LEU A 270 1.44 -18.45 -13.37
CA LEU A 270 0.24 -17.89 -14.00
C LEU A 270 0.20 -16.37 -13.95
N GLY A 271 0.51 -15.77 -12.79
CA GLY A 271 0.54 -14.32 -12.63
C GLY A 271 1.51 -13.67 -13.61
N LEU A 272 2.75 -14.18 -13.68
CA LEU A 272 3.76 -13.66 -14.59
C LEU A 272 3.37 -13.85 -16.05
N SER A 273 2.94 -15.05 -16.44
CA SER A 273 2.53 -15.36 -17.81
C SER A 273 1.36 -14.50 -18.28
N ASN A 274 0.36 -14.26 -17.40
CA ASN A 274 -0.76 -13.38 -17.74
C ASN A 274 -0.30 -11.93 -17.97
N SER A 275 0.65 -11.42 -17.16
CA SER A 275 1.19 -10.09 -17.32
C SER A 275 2.01 -9.94 -18.61
N ILE A 276 2.84 -10.95 -18.96
CA ILE A 276 3.61 -11.00 -20.22
C ILE A 276 2.66 -10.95 -21.42
N LEU A 277 1.55 -11.70 -21.37
CA LEU A 277 0.52 -11.74 -22.41
C LEU A 277 -0.38 -10.49 -22.43
N GLY A 278 -0.13 -9.49 -21.58
CA GLY A 278 -0.92 -8.26 -21.52
C GLY A 278 -2.33 -8.42 -20.93
N LYS A 279 -2.62 -9.54 -20.28
CA LYS A 279 -3.91 -9.75 -19.62
C LYS A 279 -4.02 -8.91 -18.35
N LYS A 280 -5.23 -8.44 -18.02
CA LYS A 280 -5.51 -7.68 -16.80
C LYS A 280 -5.22 -8.50 -15.55
N SER A 281 -5.00 -7.81 -14.42
CA SER A 281 -4.87 -8.39 -13.08
C SER A 281 -6.24 -8.89 -12.59
N TRP A 282 -6.63 -10.10 -12.96
CA TRP A 282 -7.99 -10.62 -12.78
C TRP A 282 -8.19 -11.58 -11.60
N TYR A 283 -7.11 -12.20 -11.10
CA TYR A 283 -7.23 -13.19 -10.02
C TYR A 283 -7.77 -12.54 -8.73
N ARG A 284 -8.72 -13.18 -8.08
CA ARG A 284 -9.30 -12.74 -6.81
C ARG A 284 -9.27 -13.87 -5.80
N PRO A 285 -8.95 -13.60 -4.50
CA PRO A 285 -9.05 -14.64 -3.47
C PRO A 285 -10.52 -15.04 -3.30
N GLN A 286 -10.74 -16.34 -3.15
CA GLN A 286 -12.07 -16.90 -2.84
C GLN A 286 -12.24 -16.92 -1.32
N VAL A 287 -12.90 -15.89 -0.75
CA VAL A 287 -13.05 -15.69 0.70
C VAL A 287 -14.44 -15.19 1.05
#